data_d9bf6645bed48e422803a320944c444f
#
_entry.id   d9bf6645bed48e422803a320944c444f
#
_cell.length_a   1.000
_cell.length_b   1.000
_cell.length_c   1.000
_cell.angle_alpha   90.00
_cell.angle_beta   90.00
_cell.angle_gamma   90.00
#
_symmetry.space_group_name_H-M   'P 1'
#
loop_
_entity.id
_entity.type
_entity.pdbx_description
1 polymer ?
#
loop_
_entity_poly.entity_id
_entity_poly.type
_entity_poly.pdbx_seq_one_letter_code
_entity_poly.pdbx_strand_id
1 'polypeptide(L)'
;MFQERIPVDLQDPVRRSSRTVVPPKRLQDSPDLPAADTAIKKRVRXHRTNQRDRNGSSKEEEERSERQSSGQEGLSVYELERLENIRQNQAFMSSINLFQATDELKQLSRPKASQRGFMRSNTAAKEVLPPRKSLRLQNKDAEILTLPSNPPGKVLYREIKPQKPAGPLPMDTLNTEEGSKLPSQLLEICSENSMEERKFELDLQNYVSTLKKMKLAGERVTKVVKDLIFSAAFHPCSSSLLMAAGDQWGKVGLWTLGADWGDDGVLVFEPHTGPVACMAFSRAQATQLLSLSYDGSLRCMDMEKVVFDDVYGIKKGLKAFDFMSHDCLTLLVGSWNGYVAIIDRRTPGNSSESIYSLDPKGLRCVSVHPVQKHYFAVAESKTVSIYDSRCLKKTECQAXSQLHGHSLSISSAYFSPNTGNRVLTSCLDDHIRIYDTSAMTTQSPLLTKIRHIMHTGLSAVWDPKQEECFVVGSKLRPRTVQVFHESGRLQHSFRDDDYLTTVLSVTAFHPTRNALLGANGSGRLHLFSD
;
A
#
# COMPACT_ATOMS: atom_id res chain seq x y z
N MET A 1 -15.14 -1.04 25.31
CA MET A 1 -14.04 -1.69 24.58
C MET A 1 -14.18 -1.37 23.09
N PHE A 2 -13.42 -0.40 22.61
CA PHE A 2 -13.40 -0.11 21.17
C PHE A 2 -12.43 -1.07 20.49
N GLN A 3 -12.96 -1.95 19.66
CA GLN A 3 -12.15 -2.78 18.79
C GLN A 3 -11.67 -1.93 17.61
N GLU A 4 -10.41 -1.59 17.61
CA GLU A 4 -9.78 -0.95 16.46
C GLU A 4 -9.62 -1.98 15.32
N ARG A 5 -10.29 -1.72 14.23
CA ARG A 5 -10.20 -2.54 13.01
C ARG A 5 -9.11 -2.00 12.11
N ILE A 6 -8.24 -2.88 11.67
CA ILE A 6 -7.21 -2.54 10.70
C ILE A 6 -7.77 -2.79 9.30
N PRO A 7 -7.77 -1.80 8.43
CA PRO A 7 -8.16 -2.07 7.04
C PRO A 7 -7.09 -2.93 6.37
N VAL A 8 -7.48 -4.13 5.97
CA VAL A 8 -6.65 -4.97 5.09
C VAL A 8 -6.93 -4.51 3.66
N ASP A 9 -6.11 -3.62 3.19
CA ASP A 9 -6.24 -3.00 1.86
C ASP A 9 -5.58 -3.89 0.81
N LEU A 10 -6.01 -5.14 0.71
CA LEU A 10 -5.39 -6.07 -0.22
C LEU A 10 -6.35 -7.14 -0.76
N GLN A 11 -7.39 -6.66 -1.42
CA GLN A 11 -8.13 -7.52 -2.36
C GLN A 11 -8.34 -6.73 -3.64
N ASP A 12 -8.12 -7.39 -4.76
CA ASP A 12 -8.49 -6.84 -6.07
C ASP A 12 -9.92 -6.31 -5.99
N PRO A 13 -10.13 -5.05 -6.30
CA PRO A 13 -11.47 -4.52 -6.27
C PRO A 13 -12.28 -5.18 -7.39
N VAL A 14 -13.26 -5.96 -6.99
CA VAL A 14 -14.43 -6.16 -7.86
C VAL A 14 -14.79 -4.76 -8.38
N ARG A 15 -14.84 -4.61 -9.69
CA ARG A 15 -15.17 -3.36 -10.37
C ARG A 15 -16.47 -2.77 -9.82
N ARG A 16 -16.37 -2.05 -8.72
CA ARG A 16 -17.35 -1.02 -8.41
C ARG A 16 -16.84 0.24 -9.10
N SER A 17 -17.55 0.66 -10.12
CA SER A 17 -17.33 1.99 -10.67
C SER A 17 -17.61 2.98 -9.52
N SER A 18 -16.60 3.37 -8.80
CA SER A 18 -16.69 4.52 -7.95
C SER A 18 -16.74 5.73 -8.88
N ARG A 19 -17.94 6.05 -9.32
CA ARG A 19 -18.18 7.40 -9.78
C ARG A 19 -18.00 8.29 -8.55
N THR A 20 -16.82 8.82 -8.41
CA THR A 20 -16.62 9.97 -7.56
C THR A 20 -17.48 11.08 -8.16
N VAL A 21 -18.62 11.32 -7.54
CA VAL A 21 -19.43 12.49 -7.88
C VAL A 21 -18.63 13.67 -7.40
N VAL A 22 -17.84 14.24 -8.30
CA VAL A 22 -17.26 15.55 -8.08
C VAL A 22 -18.44 16.51 -8.18
N PRO A 23 -18.79 17.22 -7.12
CA PRO A 23 -19.83 18.24 -7.24
C PRO A 23 -19.39 19.27 -8.29
N PRO A 24 -20.28 19.67 -9.20
CA PRO A 24 -19.90 20.62 -10.23
C PRO A 24 -19.41 21.91 -9.58
N LYS A 25 -18.24 22.37 -9.97
CA LYS A 25 -17.80 23.72 -9.65
C LYS A 25 -18.87 24.66 -10.17
N ARG A 26 -19.48 25.40 -9.29
CA ARG A 26 -20.34 26.51 -9.69
C ARG A 26 -19.50 27.47 -10.53
N LEU A 27 -19.91 27.66 -11.74
CA LEU A 27 -19.41 28.74 -12.59
C LEU A 27 -19.71 30.09 -11.90
N GLN A 28 -18.77 30.58 -11.15
CA GLN A 28 -18.76 31.93 -10.67
C GLN A 28 -17.90 32.76 -11.62
N ASP A 29 -18.44 33.04 -12.80
CA ASP A 29 -17.88 34.10 -13.63
C ASP A 29 -18.99 34.67 -14.49
N SER A 30 -19.73 35.58 -13.89
CA SER A 30 -20.46 36.65 -14.62
C SER A 30 -20.29 37.92 -13.82
N PRO A 31 -19.77 38.97 -14.42
CA PRO A 31 -19.67 40.27 -13.75
C PRO A 31 -21.01 40.97 -13.70
N ASP A 32 -21.20 41.69 -12.62
CA ASP A 32 -22.23 42.71 -12.37
C ASP A 32 -23.58 42.25 -11.83
N LEU A 33 -23.63 42.29 -10.49
CA LEU A 33 -24.79 42.84 -9.75
C LEU A 33 -24.41 43.00 -8.26
N PRO A 34 -24.93 44.04 -7.56
CA PRO A 34 -24.36 44.49 -6.29
C PRO A 34 -24.78 43.63 -5.07
N ALA A 35 -23.90 43.65 -4.09
CA ALA A 35 -24.00 42.91 -2.85
C ALA A 35 -25.20 43.30 -1.98
N ALA A 36 -25.95 42.28 -1.52
CA ALA A 36 -26.90 42.43 -0.43
C ALA A 36 -26.42 41.63 0.77
N ASP A 37 -26.22 42.28 1.86
CA ASP A 37 -25.85 41.73 3.16
C ASP A 37 -26.89 40.70 3.66
N THR A 38 -26.44 39.50 3.94
CA THR A 38 -27.24 38.54 4.73
C THR A 38 -26.39 37.91 5.83
N ALA A 39 -26.82 38.20 7.03
CA ALA A 39 -26.20 37.75 8.27
C ALA A 39 -26.31 36.23 8.46
N ILE A 40 -25.23 35.65 8.84
CA ILE A 40 -25.12 34.19 9.14
C ILE A 40 -25.71 33.91 10.52
N LYS A 41 -26.82 33.18 10.57
CA LYS A 41 -27.34 32.64 11.83
C LYS A 41 -26.74 31.25 12.07
N LYS A 42 -25.94 31.10 13.10
CA LYS A 42 -25.45 29.82 13.63
C LYS A 42 -26.60 29.05 14.28
N ARG A 43 -26.88 27.87 13.78
CA ARG A 43 -27.83 26.95 14.39
C ARG A 43 -27.12 26.06 15.43
N VAL A 44 -27.53 26.19 16.67
CA VAL A 44 -27.10 25.36 17.80
C VAL A 44 -28.03 24.16 17.90
N ARG A 45 -27.45 23.00 17.92
CA ARG A 45 -28.21 21.75 18.14
C ARG A 45 -28.51 21.56 19.60
N UNK A 46 -29.65 21.44 20.06
CA UNK A 46 -29.93 21.13 21.28
C UNK A 46 -30.37 19.80 21.38
N HIS A 47 -30.04 19.25 22.23
CA HIS A 47 -30.51 17.94 22.67
C HIS A 47 -31.91 18.03 23.27
N ARG A 48 -32.78 17.24 22.79
CA ARG A 48 -34.12 17.12 23.34
C ARG A 48 -34.23 15.81 24.12
N THR A 49 -34.38 15.93 25.43
CA THR A 49 -34.74 14.84 26.34
C THR A 49 -36.27 14.66 26.35
N ASN A 50 -36.71 13.42 26.24
CA ASN A 50 -38.11 13.03 26.35
C ASN A 50 -38.60 13.15 27.79
N GLN A 51 -39.69 13.88 27.99
CA GLN A 51 -40.57 13.68 29.13
C GLN A 51 -42.01 13.55 28.65
N ARG A 52 -42.61 12.42 29.02
CA ARG A 52 -44.03 12.14 28.88
C ARG A 52 -44.83 12.95 29.88
N ASP A 53 -45.89 13.60 29.44
CA ASP A 53 -47.05 13.77 30.25
C ASP A 53 -48.36 13.82 29.43
N ARG A 54 -49.35 13.18 29.96
CA ARG A 54 -50.71 12.98 29.47
C ARG A 54 -51.61 14.19 29.67
N ASN A 55 -52.55 14.35 28.80
CA ASN A 55 -53.95 14.81 28.89
C ASN A 55 -54.20 15.87 27.81
N GLY A 56 -55.18 15.75 27.00
CA GLY A 56 -56.57 15.45 27.05
C GLY A 56 -57.32 16.39 26.10
N SER A 57 -58.13 15.80 25.22
CA SER A 57 -59.40 16.32 24.76
C SER A 57 -59.53 17.55 23.85
N SER A 58 -60.06 17.23 22.69
CA SER A 58 -61.11 17.95 21.90
C SER A 58 -60.77 19.26 21.19
N LYS A 59 -60.78 19.24 19.90
CA LYS A 59 -61.86 19.80 19.10
C LYS A 59 -61.64 19.52 17.61
N GLU A 60 -62.62 18.85 17.07
CA GLU A 60 -62.84 18.70 15.63
C GLU A 60 -63.47 19.99 15.06
N GLU A 61 -63.37 20.04 13.76
CA GLU A 61 -64.17 20.84 12.81
C GLU A 61 -63.60 22.14 12.30
N GLU A 62 -63.76 22.16 10.98
CA GLU A 62 -63.59 23.22 9.98
C GLU A 62 -62.18 23.29 9.41
N GLU A 63 -61.96 22.89 8.17
CA GLU A 63 -62.54 23.35 6.93
C GLU A 63 -62.32 22.34 5.80
N ARG A 64 -63.42 22.00 5.17
CA ARG A 64 -63.49 21.23 3.93
C ARG A 64 -63.81 22.24 2.80
N SER A 65 -62.80 22.68 2.10
CA SER A 65 -63.04 23.33 0.81
C SER A 65 -61.77 23.43 -0.03
N GLU A 66 -61.94 23.03 -1.25
CA GLU A 66 -61.11 23.15 -2.42
C GLU A 66 -60.12 22.05 -2.71
N ARG A 67 -60.70 20.93 -3.17
CA ARG A 67 -60.00 20.02 -4.07
C ARG A 67 -60.28 20.45 -5.51
N GLN A 68 -59.24 20.84 -6.19
CA GLN A 68 -59.04 20.61 -7.63
C GLN A 68 -57.72 21.22 -8.10
N SER A 69 -56.69 20.37 -8.20
CA SER A 69 -55.78 20.36 -9.33
C SER A 69 -54.73 19.29 -9.17
N SER A 70 -54.87 18.32 -10.03
CA SER A 70 -53.90 17.48 -10.70
C SER A 70 -52.65 17.00 -9.97
N GLY A 71 -52.64 15.76 -9.58
CA GLY A 71 -51.57 14.82 -9.86
C GLY A 71 -50.30 14.85 -9.04
N GLN A 72 -50.17 15.67 -7.99
CA GLN A 72 -48.90 15.71 -7.20
C GLN A 72 -49.09 15.43 -5.69
N GLU A 73 -50.24 14.93 -5.31
CA GLU A 73 -50.50 14.59 -3.90
C GLU A 73 -49.89 13.21 -3.57
N GLY A 74 -48.87 13.21 -2.76
CA GLY A 74 -48.28 12.00 -2.22
C GLY A 74 -46.77 11.86 -2.33
N LEU A 75 -46.07 12.81 -2.95
CA LEU A 75 -44.62 12.74 -3.06
C LEU A 75 -43.96 13.39 -1.84
N SER A 76 -42.91 12.74 -1.32
CA SER A 76 -42.13 13.30 -0.21
C SER A 76 -41.38 14.55 -0.68
N VAL A 77 -41.00 15.43 0.27
CA VAL A 77 -40.20 16.60 -0.01
C VAL A 77 -38.89 16.25 -0.78
N TYR A 78 -38.31 15.12 -0.44
CA TYR A 78 -37.12 14.59 -1.12
C TYR A 78 -37.43 14.23 -2.59
N GLU A 79 -38.57 13.62 -2.86
CA GLU A 79 -38.95 13.26 -4.22
C GLU A 79 -39.23 14.46 -5.09
N LEU A 80 -39.84 15.50 -4.52
CA LEU A 80 -40.05 16.77 -5.21
C LEU A 80 -38.72 17.44 -5.57
N GLU A 81 -37.81 17.48 -4.62
CA GLU A 81 -36.45 18.01 -4.85
C GLU A 81 -35.70 17.19 -5.91
N ARG A 82 -35.85 15.88 -5.88
CA ARG A 82 -35.26 14.97 -6.88
C ARG A 82 -35.80 15.23 -8.29
N LEU A 83 -37.11 15.42 -8.42
CA LEU A 83 -37.74 15.71 -9.71
C LEU A 83 -37.28 17.08 -10.25
N GLU A 84 -37.16 18.07 -9.39
CA GLU A 84 -36.66 19.38 -9.78
C GLU A 84 -35.20 19.31 -10.25
N ASN A 85 -34.37 18.56 -9.56
CA ASN A 85 -32.98 18.33 -9.97
C ASN A 85 -32.90 17.61 -11.34
N ILE A 86 -33.78 16.63 -11.58
CA ILE A 86 -33.87 15.94 -12.88
C ILE A 86 -34.25 16.96 -13.97
N ARG A 87 -35.25 17.81 -13.72
CA ARG A 87 -35.70 18.82 -14.66
C ARG A 87 -34.57 19.82 -15.00
N GLN A 88 -33.86 20.28 -13.98
CA GLN A 88 -32.72 21.20 -14.17
C GLN A 88 -31.58 20.55 -14.97
N ASN A 89 -31.27 19.30 -14.67
CA ASN A 89 -30.25 18.55 -15.41
C ASN A 89 -30.65 18.33 -16.87
N GLN A 90 -31.91 18.04 -17.14
CA GLN A 90 -32.43 17.89 -18.51
C GLN A 90 -32.36 19.22 -19.27
N ALA A 91 -32.75 20.32 -18.64
CA ALA A 91 -32.65 21.66 -19.23
C ALA A 91 -31.20 22.02 -19.55
N PHE A 92 -30.26 21.69 -18.63
CA PHE A 92 -28.83 21.90 -18.84
C PHE A 92 -28.29 21.07 -20.01
N MET A 93 -28.65 19.78 -20.06
CA MET A 93 -28.22 18.89 -21.14
C MET A 93 -28.77 19.32 -22.51
N SER A 94 -29.98 19.88 -22.52
CA SER A 94 -30.56 20.47 -23.74
C SER A 94 -29.84 21.76 -24.15
N SER A 95 -29.46 22.59 -23.19
CA SER A 95 -28.79 23.86 -23.48
C SER A 95 -27.40 23.68 -24.11
N ILE A 96 -26.71 22.58 -23.80
CA ILE A 96 -25.41 22.25 -24.39
C ILE A 96 -25.52 21.30 -25.61
N ASN A 97 -26.71 21.09 -26.09
CA ASN A 97 -27.03 20.24 -27.25
C ASN A 97 -26.45 18.82 -27.15
N LEU A 98 -26.35 18.28 -25.95
CA LEU A 98 -25.75 16.97 -25.70
C LEU A 98 -26.52 15.85 -26.41
N PHE A 99 -27.82 15.94 -26.48
CA PHE A 99 -28.67 14.94 -27.15
C PHE A 99 -28.38 14.88 -28.66
N GLN A 100 -28.20 16.04 -29.27
CA GLN A 100 -27.89 16.13 -30.70
C GLN A 100 -26.50 15.54 -30.98
N ALA A 101 -25.50 15.85 -30.16
CA ALA A 101 -24.16 15.32 -30.28
C ALA A 101 -24.11 13.79 -30.12
N THR A 102 -24.91 13.24 -29.19
CA THR A 102 -24.98 11.78 -29.01
C THR A 102 -25.66 11.08 -30.19
N ASP A 103 -26.67 11.70 -30.79
CA ASP A 103 -27.33 11.13 -31.97
C ASP A 103 -26.43 11.19 -33.21
N GLU A 104 -25.66 12.25 -33.38
CA GLU A 104 -24.64 12.37 -34.44
C GLU A 104 -23.58 11.28 -34.30
N LEU A 105 -23.09 11.03 -33.08
CA LEU A 105 -22.15 9.96 -32.78
C LEU A 105 -22.71 8.57 -33.07
N LYS A 106 -23.97 8.35 -32.74
CA LYS A 106 -24.66 7.07 -33.06
C LYS A 106 -24.82 6.85 -34.57
N GLN A 107 -25.05 7.92 -35.34
CA GLN A 107 -25.14 7.83 -36.79
C GLN A 107 -23.77 7.52 -37.42
N LEU A 108 -22.71 8.11 -36.90
CA LEU A 108 -21.35 7.88 -37.38
C LEU A 108 -20.83 6.48 -37.01
N SER A 109 -21.33 5.88 -35.94
CA SER A 109 -20.88 4.57 -35.47
C SER A 109 -21.68 3.38 -36.05
N ARG A 110 -22.71 3.63 -36.88
CA ARG A 110 -23.46 2.54 -37.53
C ARG A 110 -22.55 1.87 -38.58
N PRO A 111 -22.27 0.56 -38.46
CA PRO A 111 -21.51 -0.13 -39.52
C PRO A 111 -22.34 -0.20 -40.80
N LYS A 112 -21.74 0.18 -41.92
CA LYS A 112 -22.34 0.02 -43.23
C LYS A 112 -22.59 -1.47 -43.47
N ALA A 113 -23.86 -1.81 -43.73
CA ALA A 113 -24.25 -3.18 -44.03
C ALA A 113 -23.56 -3.66 -45.31
N SER A 114 -22.62 -4.57 -45.18
CA SER A 114 -22.05 -5.26 -46.34
C SER A 114 -22.97 -6.42 -46.70
N GLN A 115 -23.55 -6.34 -47.89
CA GLN A 115 -24.28 -7.47 -48.47
C GLN A 115 -23.29 -8.58 -48.82
N ARG A 116 -23.27 -9.64 -48.03
CA ARG A 116 -22.75 -10.94 -48.50
C ARG A 116 -23.64 -12.05 -47.95
N GLY A 117 -23.97 -12.91 -48.90
CA GLY A 117 -25.00 -13.90 -48.78
C GLY A 117 -24.72 -15.11 -47.87
N PHE A 118 -25.78 -15.72 -47.60
CA PHE A 118 -26.12 -16.96 -46.94
C PHE A 118 -25.07 -18.05 -46.74
N MET A 119 -24.96 -18.49 -45.49
CA MET A 119 -24.91 -19.94 -45.19
C MET A 119 -25.58 -20.16 -43.81
N ARG A 120 -26.66 -20.94 -43.79
CA ARG A 120 -27.32 -21.37 -42.58
C ARG A 120 -26.49 -22.45 -41.89
N SER A 121 -26.09 -22.22 -40.66
CA SER A 121 -25.72 -23.29 -39.75
C SER A 121 -26.69 -23.28 -38.55
N ASN A 122 -27.33 -24.39 -38.34
CA ASN A 122 -28.19 -24.63 -37.19
C ASN A 122 -27.38 -24.64 -35.90
N THR A 123 -27.46 -23.59 -35.15
CA THR A 123 -26.99 -23.59 -33.75
C THR A 123 -28.18 -23.43 -32.84
N ALA A 124 -28.22 -24.29 -31.83
CA ALA A 124 -29.27 -24.35 -30.84
C ALA A 124 -29.61 -22.99 -30.23
N ALA A 125 -30.87 -22.70 -30.08
CA ALA A 125 -31.38 -21.46 -29.52
C ALA A 125 -30.82 -21.23 -28.12
N LYS A 126 -30.03 -20.18 -27.95
CA LYS A 126 -29.70 -19.68 -26.64
C LYS A 126 -30.94 -19.09 -26.00
N GLU A 127 -31.39 -19.66 -24.89
CA GLU A 127 -32.44 -19.07 -24.08
C GLU A 127 -32.06 -17.63 -23.74
N VAL A 128 -32.82 -16.69 -24.26
CA VAL A 128 -32.66 -15.28 -23.92
C VAL A 128 -33.35 -15.09 -22.57
N LEU A 129 -32.56 -15.03 -21.54
CA LEU A 129 -33.03 -14.68 -20.19
C LEU A 129 -33.65 -13.29 -20.23
N PRO A 130 -34.86 -13.10 -19.69
CA PRO A 130 -35.46 -11.77 -19.67
C PRO A 130 -34.60 -10.77 -18.89
N PRO A 131 -34.59 -9.50 -19.31
CA PRO A 131 -33.79 -8.49 -18.61
C PRO A 131 -34.26 -8.35 -17.16
N ARG A 132 -33.34 -8.36 -16.23
CA ARG A 132 -33.63 -8.17 -14.81
C ARG A 132 -34.22 -6.78 -14.58
N LYS A 133 -35.50 -6.75 -14.28
CA LYS A 133 -36.20 -5.53 -13.87
C LYS A 133 -36.16 -5.43 -12.34
N SER A 134 -35.82 -4.26 -11.85
CA SER A 134 -35.88 -3.97 -10.42
C SER A 134 -37.30 -4.26 -9.88
N LEU A 135 -37.40 -4.90 -8.73
CA LEU A 135 -38.66 -5.19 -8.05
C LEU A 135 -39.48 -3.91 -7.81
N ARG A 136 -38.82 -2.79 -7.62
CA ARG A 136 -39.46 -1.47 -7.52
C ARG A 136 -40.22 -1.06 -8.77
N LEU A 137 -39.71 -1.44 -9.94
CA LEU A 137 -40.36 -1.16 -11.24
C LEU A 137 -41.50 -2.10 -11.53
N GLN A 138 -41.67 -3.15 -10.73
CA GLN A 138 -42.75 -4.13 -10.86
C GLN A 138 -43.90 -3.91 -9.87
N ASN A 139 -43.83 -2.83 -9.08
CA ASN A 139 -44.82 -2.52 -8.01
C ASN A 139 -45.08 -3.71 -7.07
N LYS A 140 -44.06 -4.50 -6.81
CA LYS A 140 -44.16 -5.59 -5.84
C LYS A 140 -43.62 -5.09 -4.50
N ASP A 141 -44.40 -5.26 -3.46
CA ASP A 141 -43.99 -4.98 -2.09
C ASP A 141 -42.77 -5.83 -1.75
N ALA A 142 -41.82 -5.23 -1.05
CA ALA A 142 -40.65 -5.94 -0.58
C ALA A 142 -41.09 -6.98 0.44
N GLU A 143 -41.11 -8.23 0.03
CA GLU A 143 -41.18 -9.33 1.00
C GLU A 143 -39.95 -9.18 1.93
N ILE A 144 -40.24 -9.17 3.21
CA ILE A 144 -39.21 -9.24 4.23
C ILE A 144 -38.55 -10.61 4.12
N LEU A 145 -37.61 -10.70 3.19
CA LEU A 145 -36.73 -11.87 3.16
C LEU A 145 -35.89 -11.82 4.45
N THR A 146 -36.18 -12.76 5.32
CA THR A 146 -35.27 -13.02 6.43
C THR A 146 -33.88 -13.25 5.83
N LEU A 147 -33.00 -12.29 6.05
CA LEU A 147 -31.60 -12.39 5.62
C LEU A 147 -31.00 -13.69 6.16
N PRO A 148 -30.38 -14.49 5.30
CA PRO A 148 -29.70 -15.68 5.82
C PRO A 148 -28.69 -15.20 6.89
N SER A 149 -28.59 -15.98 7.95
CA SER A 149 -27.76 -15.65 9.13
C SER A 149 -26.28 -15.43 8.80
N ASN A 150 -25.87 -15.78 7.59
CA ASN A 150 -24.53 -15.48 7.05
C ASN A 150 -24.66 -14.92 5.65
N PRO A 151 -24.60 -13.59 5.47
CA PRO A 151 -24.57 -13.03 4.11
C PRO A 151 -23.30 -13.50 3.38
N PRO A 152 -23.43 -14.00 2.14
CA PRO A 152 -22.24 -14.31 1.35
C PRO A 152 -21.52 -13.01 1.05
N GLY A 153 -20.29 -12.91 1.49
CA GLY A 153 -19.45 -11.73 1.23
C GLY A 153 -19.10 -10.90 2.45
N LYS A 154 -19.18 -11.47 3.65
CA LYS A 154 -18.41 -10.87 4.74
C LYS A 154 -16.94 -10.93 4.31
N VAL A 155 -16.41 -9.77 3.94
CA VAL A 155 -14.98 -9.57 3.97
C VAL A 155 -14.56 -9.95 5.39
N LEU A 156 -13.97 -11.10 5.52
CA LEU A 156 -13.42 -11.58 6.79
C LEU A 156 -12.28 -10.63 7.14
N TYR A 157 -12.59 -9.58 7.90
CA TYR A 157 -11.57 -8.88 8.65
C TYR A 157 -11.04 -9.90 9.67
N ARG A 158 -10.02 -10.62 9.27
CA ARG A 158 -9.38 -11.55 10.18
C ARG A 158 -8.71 -10.72 11.26
N GLU A 159 -9.23 -10.83 12.46
CA GLU A 159 -8.63 -10.15 13.61
C GLU A 159 -7.16 -10.57 13.71
N ILE A 160 -6.28 -9.59 13.83
CA ILE A 160 -4.88 -9.90 14.13
C ILE A 160 -4.86 -10.63 15.47
N LYS A 161 -4.37 -11.84 15.44
CA LYS A 161 -4.22 -12.66 16.63
C LYS A 161 -3.32 -11.95 17.65
N PRO A 162 -3.48 -12.21 18.93
CA PRO A 162 -2.54 -11.69 19.92
C PRO A 162 -1.11 -12.06 19.57
N GLN A 163 -0.16 -11.22 19.99
CA GLN A 163 1.25 -11.50 19.80
C GLN A 163 1.63 -12.85 20.45
N LYS A 164 2.63 -13.46 19.89
CA LYS A 164 3.28 -14.61 20.55
C LYS A 164 3.90 -14.17 21.88
N PRO A 165 4.09 -15.08 22.82
CA PRO A 165 4.70 -14.75 24.10
C PRO A 165 6.06 -14.07 23.95
N ALA A 166 6.49 -13.38 24.99
CA ALA A 166 7.82 -12.77 25.02
C ALA A 166 8.90 -13.85 24.80
N GLY A 167 9.90 -13.47 24.00
CA GLY A 167 11.00 -14.36 23.69
C GLY A 167 11.98 -14.60 24.84
N PRO A 168 13.00 -15.42 24.59
CA PRO A 168 13.35 -16.01 23.29
C PRO A 168 12.40 -17.14 22.86
N LEU A 169 11.99 -17.12 21.60
CA LEU A 169 11.17 -18.16 21.01
C LEU A 169 12.07 -19.13 20.20
N PRO A 170 11.81 -20.44 20.22
CA PRO A 170 12.60 -21.35 19.41
C PRO A 170 12.38 -21.13 17.91
N MET A 171 13.43 -21.29 17.11
CA MET A 171 13.36 -21.23 15.65
C MET A 171 12.94 -22.56 15.07
N ASP A 172 11.70 -22.98 15.35
CA ASP A 172 11.15 -24.23 14.83
C ASP A 172 10.67 -24.02 13.39
N THR A 173 11.15 -24.85 12.48
CA THR A 173 10.71 -24.82 11.09
C THR A 173 9.31 -25.44 10.97
N LEU A 174 8.47 -24.84 10.13
CA LEU A 174 7.11 -25.33 9.87
C LEU A 174 7.07 -26.40 8.77
N ASN A 175 8.11 -26.47 7.95
CA ASN A 175 8.12 -27.31 6.74
C ASN A 175 9.21 -28.40 6.77
N THR A 176 9.84 -28.65 7.92
CA THR A 176 10.77 -29.77 8.09
C THR A 176 10.43 -30.55 9.37
N GLU A 177 10.84 -31.80 9.44
CA GLU A 177 10.61 -32.66 10.61
C GLU A 177 11.69 -32.50 11.69
N GLU A 178 12.76 -31.77 11.39
CA GLU A 178 13.94 -31.68 12.27
C GLU A 178 13.80 -30.59 13.36
N GLY A 179 12.64 -29.92 13.45
CA GLY A 179 12.39 -28.93 14.50
C GLY A 179 13.28 -27.70 14.38
N SER A 180 13.99 -27.36 15.44
CA SER A 180 14.85 -26.18 15.51
C SER A 180 16.29 -26.41 15.05
N LYS A 181 16.58 -27.52 14.41
CA LYS A 181 17.92 -27.81 13.90
C LYS A 181 18.11 -27.17 12.52
N LEU A 182 18.96 -26.18 12.42
CA LEU A 182 19.27 -25.51 11.15
C LEU A 182 20.37 -26.26 10.39
N PRO A 183 20.30 -26.24 9.02
CA PRO A 183 21.41 -26.79 8.23
C PRO A 183 22.72 -26.04 8.50
N SER A 184 23.82 -26.77 8.64
CA SER A 184 25.14 -26.16 8.90
C SER A 184 25.59 -25.21 7.80
N GLN A 185 25.27 -25.53 6.54
CA GLN A 185 25.58 -24.68 5.39
C GLN A 185 24.87 -23.32 5.46
N LEU A 186 23.66 -23.28 6.01
CA LEU A 186 22.94 -22.00 6.20
C LEU A 186 23.70 -21.10 7.17
N LEU A 187 24.21 -21.68 8.27
CA LEU A 187 24.99 -20.91 9.24
C LEU A 187 26.30 -20.44 8.65
N GLU A 188 26.95 -21.25 7.83
CA GLU A 188 28.18 -20.85 7.10
C GLU A 188 27.92 -19.66 6.18
N ILE A 189 26.83 -19.68 5.41
CA ILE A 189 26.43 -18.58 4.53
C ILE A 189 26.16 -17.31 5.36
N CYS A 190 25.42 -17.43 6.45
CA CYS A 190 25.04 -16.29 7.30
C CYS A 190 26.26 -15.70 8.04
N SER A 191 27.26 -16.50 8.34
CA SER A 191 28.46 -16.09 9.06
C SER A 191 29.49 -15.41 8.17
N GLU A 192 29.30 -15.43 6.85
CA GLU A 192 30.23 -14.77 5.92
C GLU A 192 30.19 -13.26 6.10
N ASN A 193 31.25 -12.69 6.60
CA ASN A 193 31.40 -11.26 6.76
C ASN A 193 31.83 -10.62 5.43
N SER A 194 30.85 -10.07 4.72
CA SER A 194 31.17 -9.30 3.52
C SER A 194 31.51 -7.85 3.88
N MET A 195 32.58 -7.66 4.63
CA MET A 195 33.05 -6.34 5.03
C MET A 195 33.82 -5.63 3.93
N GLU A 196 33.95 -6.22 2.76
CA GLU A 196 34.54 -5.52 1.62
C GLU A 196 33.48 -4.62 0.97
N GLU A 197 33.42 -3.41 1.45
CA GLU A 197 32.74 -2.31 0.75
C GLU A 197 33.53 -2.00 -0.54
N ARG A 198 33.36 -2.83 -1.54
CA ARG A 198 33.79 -2.46 -2.87
C ARG A 198 32.84 -1.39 -3.38
N LYS A 199 33.23 -0.16 -3.27
CA LYS A 199 32.54 0.94 -3.94
C LYS A 199 32.80 0.81 -5.45
N PHE A 200 32.04 -0.05 -6.09
CA PHE A 200 31.99 -0.07 -7.55
C PHE A 200 31.09 1.06 -8.00
N GLU A 201 31.67 2.19 -8.29
CA GLU A 201 30.99 3.19 -9.12
C GLU A 201 31.04 2.68 -10.56
N LEU A 202 30.08 1.85 -10.92
CA LEU A 202 29.88 1.50 -12.31
C LEU A 202 29.33 2.71 -13.05
N ASP A 203 29.91 3.06 -14.17
CA ASP A 203 29.30 4.04 -15.05
C ASP A 203 27.95 3.50 -15.55
N LEU A 204 27.08 4.38 -16.02
CA LEU A 204 25.70 4.01 -16.37
C LEU A 204 25.64 2.96 -17.47
N GLN A 205 26.56 3.00 -18.45
CA GLN A 205 26.56 2.04 -19.56
C GLN A 205 26.94 0.63 -19.08
N ASN A 206 27.97 0.52 -18.25
CA ASN A 206 28.37 -0.77 -17.66
C ASN A 206 27.30 -1.31 -16.74
N TYR A 207 26.63 -0.44 -15.96
CA TYR A 207 25.51 -0.81 -15.11
C TYR A 207 24.37 -1.43 -15.93
N VAL A 208 23.95 -0.77 -17.01
CA VAL A 208 22.89 -1.29 -17.90
C VAL A 208 23.31 -2.62 -18.51
N SER A 209 24.58 -2.80 -18.86
CA SER A 209 25.09 -4.09 -19.33
C SER A 209 24.93 -5.19 -18.30
N THR A 210 25.17 -4.90 -17.01
CA THR A 210 24.97 -5.89 -15.93
C THR A 210 23.48 -6.24 -15.79
N LEU A 211 22.58 -5.25 -15.89
CA LEU A 211 21.12 -5.50 -15.83
C LEU A 211 20.66 -6.44 -16.96
N LYS A 212 21.19 -6.26 -18.17
CA LYS A 212 20.84 -7.08 -19.34
C LYS A 212 21.24 -8.54 -19.18
N LYS A 213 22.27 -8.84 -18.39
CA LYS A 213 22.73 -10.20 -18.11
C LYS A 213 21.85 -10.92 -17.11
N MET A 214 21.18 -10.17 -16.22
CA MET A 214 20.32 -10.73 -15.18
C MET A 214 19.04 -11.27 -15.76
N LYS A 215 18.73 -12.53 -15.48
CA LYS A 215 17.58 -13.22 -16.05
C LYS A 215 16.83 -14.05 -15.01
N LEU A 216 15.57 -14.30 -15.29
CA LEU A 216 14.72 -15.20 -14.57
C LEU A 216 14.83 -16.60 -15.19
N ALA A 217 14.62 -17.63 -14.36
CA ALA A 217 14.58 -19.03 -14.81
C ALA A 217 13.67 -19.81 -13.86
N GLY A 218 13.27 -21.00 -14.22
CA GLY A 218 12.34 -21.80 -13.42
C GLY A 218 12.84 -22.06 -12.01
N GLU A 219 14.12 -22.38 -11.84
CA GLU A 219 14.74 -22.61 -10.55
C GLU A 219 14.91 -21.34 -9.70
N ARG A 220 14.73 -20.18 -10.30
CA ARG A 220 14.82 -18.87 -9.65
C ARG A 220 13.46 -18.28 -9.27
N VAL A 221 12.40 -19.07 -9.38
CA VAL A 221 11.05 -18.70 -8.93
C VAL A 221 10.58 -19.76 -7.96
N THR A 222 10.41 -19.41 -6.69
CA THR A 222 10.12 -20.38 -5.64
C THR A 222 9.06 -19.84 -4.69
N LYS A 223 8.14 -20.70 -4.29
CA LYS A 223 7.15 -20.37 -3.25
C LYS A 223 7.82 -20.44 -1.88
N VAL A 224 8.09 -19.29 -1.28
CA VAL A 224 8.85 -19.17 -0.04
C VAL A 224 7.93 -19.14 1.17
N VAL A 225 6.75 -18.52 1.02
CA VAL A 225 5.71 -18.50 2.04
C VAL A 225 4.37 -18.84 1.38
N LYS A 226 3.37 -19.10 2.19
CA LYS A 226 2.07 -19.53 1.65
C LYS A 226 1.29 -18.39 1.00
N ASP A 227 1.38 -17.21 1.56
CA ASP A 227 0.47 -16.10 1.28
C ASP A 227 1.23 -14.86 0.81
N LEU A 228 0.51 -13.76 0.65
CA LEU A 228 1.00 -12.46 0.16
C LEU A 228 2.25 -12.00 0.93
N ILE A 229 3.31 -11.70 0.19
CA ILE A 229 4.56 -11.19 0.75
C ILE A 229 4.44 -9.68 0.96
N PHE A 230 4.74 -9.23 2.18
CA PHE A 230 4.77 -7.83 2.59
C PHE A 230 6.18 -7.24 2.58
N SER A 231 7.19 -8.08 2.81
CA SER A 231 8.58 -7.62 2.87
C SER A 231 9.51 -8.73 2.38
N ALA A 232 10.65 -8.32 1.84
CA ALA A 232 11.70 -9.22 1.38
C ALA A 232 13.06 -8.56 1.56
N ALA A 233 14.08 -9.38 1.74
CA ALA A 233 15.45 -8.88 1.94
C ALA A 233 16.47 -9.90 1.44
N PHE A 234 17.59 -9.40 0.94
CA PHE A 234 18.78 -10.19 0.67
C PHE A 234 19.68 -10.23 1.90
N HIS A 235 20.25 -11.38 2.17
CA HIS A 235 21.45 -11.51 3.00
C HIS A 235 22.63 -10.86 2.26
N PRO A 236 23.52 -10.13 2.95
CA PRO A 236 24.63 -9.43 2.27
C PRO A 236 25.76 -10.33 1.79
N CYS A 237 25.69 -11.63 2.02
CA CYS A 237 26.69 -12.63 1.60
C CYS A 237 26.96 -12.55 0.09
N SER A 238 28.23 -12.53 -0.32
CA SER A 238 28.61 -12.48 -1.73
C SER A 238 28.82 -13.86 -2.37
N SER A 239 29.05 -14.90 -1.58
CA SER A 239 29.31 -16.24 -2.10
C SER A 239 28.04 -16.99 -2.51
N SER A 240 26.92 -16.74 -1.83
CA SER A 240 25.64 -17.41 -2.06
C SER A 240 24.50 -16.42 -2.02
N LEU A 241 23.39 -16.74 -2.71
CA LEU A 241 22.19 -15.93 -2.69
C LEU A 241 21.23 -16.51 -1.64
N LEU A 242 21.12 -15.80 -0.52
CA LEU A 242 20.17 -16.11 0.56
C LEU A 242 19.16 -14.98 0.65
N MET A 243 17.89 -15.33 0.57
CA MET A 243 16.77 -14.38 0.56
C MET A 243 15.80 -14.69 1.69
N ALA A 244 15.15 -13.64 2.20
CA ALA A 244 14.09 -13.75 3.19
C ALA A 244 12.81 -13.10 2.66
N ALA A 245 11.66 -13.68 3.01
CA ALA A 245 10.33 -13.13 2.69
C ALA A 245 9.44 -13.22 3.91
N GLY A 246 8.70 -12.14 4.18
CA GLY A 246 7.71 -12.09 5.25
C GLY A 246 6.29 -11.94 4.69
N ASP A 247 5.35 -12.75 5.19
CA ASP A 247 3.99 -12.78 4.66
C ASP A 247 2.98 -12.04 5.54
N GLN A 248 1.74 -12.03 5.07
CA GLN A 248 0.64 -11.33 5.74
C GLN A 248 0.17 -11.97 7.04
N TRP A 249 0.61 -13.19 7.36
CA TRP A 249 0.17 -13.93 8.55
C TRP A 249 1.26 -14.14 9.60
N GLY A 250 2.42 -13.51 9.40
CA GLY A 250 3.50 -13.55 10.39
C GLY A 250 4.58 -14.57 10.11
N LYS A 251 4.54 -15.22 8.95
CA LYS A 251 5.57 -16.21 8.59
C LYS A 251 6.75 -15.54 7.91
N VAL A 252 7.93 -16.06 8.18
CA VAL A 252 9.18 -15.66 7.55
C VAL A 252 9.79 -16.89 6.89
N GLY A 253 10.03 -16.81 5.59
CA GLY A 253 10.71 -17.86 4.84
C GLY A 253 12.13 -17.43 4.49
N LEU A 254 13.06 -18.36 4.62
CA LEU A 254 14.44 -18.21 4.15
C LEU A 254 14.65 -19.12 2.95
N TRP A 255 15.20 -18.59 1.87
CA TRP A 255 15.45 -19.34 0.64
C TRP A 255 16.89 -19.17 0.20
N THR A 256 17.57 -20.29 -0.04
CA THR A 256 18.91 -20.33 -0.62
C THR A 256 18.82 -21.04 -1.96
N LEU A 257 19.26 -20.39 -3.02
CA LEU A 257 19.24 -20.96 -4.37
C LEU A 257 20.14 -22.20 -4.43
N GLY A 258 19.57 -23.31 -4.90
CA GLY A 258 20.29 -24.55 -5.10
C GLY A 258 20.51 -25.41 -3.84
N ALA A 259 19.96 -24.99 -2.70
CA ALA A 259 20.05 -25.79 -1.47
C ALA A 259 19.11 -26.99 -1.51
N ASP A 260 19.48 -28.05 -0.81
CA ASP A 260 18.73 -29.32 -0.79
C ASP A 260 17.93 -29.55 0.50
N TRP A 261 17.83 -28.53 1.36
CA TRP A 261 17.03 -28.65 2.60
C TRP A 261 15.62 -28.07 2.40
N GLY A 262 14.72 -28.52 3.25
CA GLY A 262 13.33 -28.05 3.25
C GLY A 262 12.61 -28.31 1.93
N ASP A 263 11.77 -27.36 1.53
CA ASP A 263 11.07 -27.40 0.25
C ASP A 263 11.83 -26.53 -0.78
N ASP A 264 12.60 -27.15 -1.65
CA ASP A 264 13.40 -26.47 -2.69
C ASP A 264 14.36 -25.41 -2.13
N GLY A 265 15.00 -25.71 -1.00
CA GLY A 265 15.92 -24.78 -0.33
C GLY A 265 15.25 -23.75 0.56
N VAL A 266 13.97 -23.96 0.90
CA VAL A 266 13.17 -23.01 1.71
C VAL A 266 12.98 -23.56 3.13
N LEU A 267 13.20 -22.69 4.13
CA LEU A 267 12.84 -22.94 5.53
C LEU A 267 11.83 -21.88 5.95
N VAL A 268 10.71 -22.30 6.55
CA VAL A 268 9.63 -21.41 6.96
C VAL A 268 9.51 -21.39 8.48
N PHE A 269 9.42 -20.19 9.05
CA PHE A 269 9.25 -19.92 10.49
C PHE A 269 8.03 -19.04 10.72
N GLU A 270 7.55 -19.01 11.96
CA GLU A 270 6.41 -18.17 12.33
C GLU A 270 6.70 -17.35 13.59
N PRO A 271 7.53 -16.29 13.48
CA PRO A 271 7.82 -15.45 14.65
C PRO A 271 6.72 -14.49 15.03
N HIS A 272 5.77 -14.20 14.15
CA HIS A 272 4.73 -13.18 14.32
C HIS A 272 3.34 -13.76 14.10
N THR A 273 2.32 -12.96 14.39
CA THR A 273 0.90 -13.33 14.21
C THR A 273 0.16 -12.40 13.24
N GLY A 274 0.85 -11.41 12.70
CA GLY A 274 0.31 -10.45 11.73
C GLY A 274 1.31 -10.16 10.62
N PRO A 275 0.96 -9.29 9.67
CA PRO A 275 1.82 -9.00 8.51
C PRO A 275 3.25 -8.61 8.90
N VAL A 276 4.23 -9.23 8.27
CA VAL A 276 5.65 -8.91 8.46
C VAL A 276 5.99 -7.72 7.55
N ALA A 277 5.82 -6.53 8.08
CA ALA A 277 5.82 -5.29 7.30
C ALA A 277 7.21 -4.85 6.84
N CYS A 278 8.24 -5.24 7.58
CA CYS A 278 9.61 -4.78 7.32
C CYS A 278 10.61 -5.82 7.81
N MET A 279 11.65 -6.06 7.03
CA MET A 279 12.76 -6.96 7.41
C MET A 279 14.08 -6.42 6.90
N ALA A 280 15.13 -6.65 7.65
CA ALA A 280 16.49 -6.35 7.22
C ALA A 280 17.49 -7.22 7.96
N PHE A 281 18.48 -7.73 7.23
CA PHE A 281 19.65 -8.36 7.86
C PHE A 281 20.53 -7.26 8.46
N SER A 282 21.09 -7.56 9.63
CA SER A 282 22.10 -6.69 10.24
C SER A 282 23.39 -6.76 9.42
N ARG A 283 23.87 -5.60 8.95
CA ARG A 283 25.14 -5.55 8.21
C ARG A 283 26.34 -5.80 9.13
N ALA A 284 26.21 -5.44 10.39
CA ALA A 284 27.28 -5.62 11.38
C ALA A 284 27.33 -7.06 11.87
N GLN A 285 26.21 -7.76 11.91
CA GLN A 285 26.13 -9.15 12.35
C GLN A 285 25.13 -9.91 11.47
N ALA A 286 25.62 -10.42 10.36
CA ALA A 286 24.79 -10.95 9.28
C ALA A 286 24.08 -12.27 9.63
N THR A 287 24.40 -12.89 10.77
CA THR A 287 23.64 -14.01 11.34
C THR A 287 22.30 -13.58 11.94
N GLN A 288 22.00 -12.28 11.95
CA GLN A 288 20.79 -11.72 12.53
C GLN A 288 19.89 -11.09 11.47
N LEU A 289 18.64 -11.54 11.42
CA LEU A 289 17.58 -10.95 10.60
C LEU A 289 16.54 -10.33 11.52
N LEU A 290 16.33 -9.04 11.41
CA LEU A 290 15.29 -8.33 12.15
C LEU A 290 14.00 -8.31 11.33
N SER A 291 12.88 -8.65 11.98
CA SER A 291 11.55 -8.62 11.37
C SER A 291 10.56 -7.90 12.26
N LEU A 292 9.76 -7.04 11.65
CA LEU A 292 8.79 -6.19 12.31
C LEU A 292 7.40 -6.50 11.79
N SER A 293 6.42 -6.58 12.68
CA SER A 293 5.06 -6.96 12.33
C SER A 293 4.00 -5.96 12.81
N TYR A 294 2.89 -5.92 12.10
CA TYR A 294 1.68 -5.19 12.51
C TYR A 294 1.12 -5.72 13.84
N ASP A 295 1.49 -6.93 14.27
CA ASP A 295 1.09 -7.46 15.57
C ASP A 295 1.69 -6.66 16.74
N GLY A 296 2.66 -5.79 16.46
CA GLY A 296 3.31 -4.93 17.44
C GLY A 296 4.66 -5.42 17.93
N SER A 297 5.20 -6.48 17.32
CA SER A 297 6.49 -7.05 17.72
C SER A 297 7.59 -6.77 16.68
N LEU A 298 8.78 -6.47 17.16
CA LEU A 298 10.02 -6.43 16.41
C LEU A 298 10.94 -7.48 17.02
N ARG A 299 11.30 -8.48 16.23
CA ARG A 299 12.09 -9.63 16.69
C ARG A 299 13.35 -9.78 15.87
N CYS A 300 14.38 -10.35 16.50
CA CYS A 300 15.64 -10.72 15.87
C CYS A 300 15.71 -12.22 15.73
N MET A 301 15.74 -12.71 14.49
CA MET A 301 16.06 -14.10 14.19
C MET A 301 17.58 -14.26 14.30
N ASP A 302 18.04 -14.82 15.39
CA ASP A 302 19.47 -15.05 15.64
C ASP A 302 19.80 -16.49 15.27
N MET A 303 20.51 -16.66 14.16
CA MET A 303 20.79 -17.99 13.61
C MET A 303 21.90 -18.72 14.36
N GLU A 304 22.75 -18.01 15.10
CA GLU A 304 23.76 -18.65 15.96
C GLU A 304 23.12 -19.23 17.22
N LYS A 305 22.21 -18.50 17.84
CA LYS A 305 21.48 -18.94 19.04
C LYS A 305 20.28 -19.84 18.69
N VAL A 306 19.84 -19.83 17.44
CA VAL A 306 18.66 -20.56 16.92
C VAL A 306 17.39 -20.15 17.70
N VAL A 307 17.23 -18.85 17.93
CA VAL A 307 16.06 -18.28 18.63
C VAL A 307 15.61 -16.97 17.96
N PHE A 308 14.37 -16.61 18.24
CA PHE A 308 13.84 -15.26 18.00
C PHE A 308 13.90 -14.49 19.31
N ASP A 309 14.78 -13.50 19.38
CA ASP A 309 14.87 -12.59 20.53
C ASP A 309 13.94 -11.39 20.33
N ASP A 310 13.35 -10.92 21.43
CA ASP A 310 12.57 -9.68 21.40
C ASP A 310 13.51 -8.45 21.30
N VAL A 311 13.21 -7.56 20.37
CA VAL A 311 13.94 -6.29 20.22
C VAL A 311 13.09 -5.13 20.74
N TYR A 312 11.81 -5.10 20.37
CA TYR A 312 10.89 -4.07 20.79
C TYR A 312 9.45 -4.56 20.63
N GLY A 313 8.56 -4.05 21.47
CA GLY A 313 7.15 -4.43 21.38
C GLY A 313 6.22 -3.34 21.86
N ILE A 314 5.12 -3.21 21.15
CA ILE A 314 3.94 -2.43 21.56
C ILE A 314 2.72 -3.33 21.39
N LYS A 315 1.56 -2.86 21.80
CA LYS A 315 0.33 -3.67 21.73
C LYS A 315 0.00 -4.12 20.28
N LYS A 316 0.11 -3.21 19.31
CA LYS A 316 -0.01 -3.49 17.86
C LYS A 316 0.29 -2.23 17.06
N GLY A 317 0.55 -2.39 15.79
CA GLY A 317 0.62 -1.28 14.84
C GLY A 317 2.02 -0.77 14.53
N LEU A 318 3.05 -1.59 14.71
CA LEU A 318 4.37 -1.26 14.18
C LEU A 318 4.33 -1.30 12.65
N LYS A 319 5.01 -0.34 12.00
CA LYS A 319 4.92 -0.17 10.54
C LYS A 319 6.25 -0.36 9.84
N ALA A 320 7.32 0.22 10.35
CA ALA A 320 8.63 0.20 9.69
C ALA A 320 9.74 0.44 10.70
N PHE A 321 10.95 -0.01 10.36
CA PHE A 321 12.15 0.33 11.12
C PHE A 321 13.32 0.56 10.17
N ASP A 322 14.35 1.24 10.66
CA ASP A 322 15.64 1.36 9.96
C ASP A 322 16.77 1.48 10.99
N PHE A 323 17.98 1.17 10.56
CA PHE A 323 19.17 1.25 11.41
C PHE A 323 19.69 2.68 11.53
N MET A 324 19.85 3.16 12.77
CA MET A 324 20.38 4.50 13.08
C MET A 324 21.88 4.51 13.37
N SER A 325 22.53 3.35 13.36
CA SER A 325 23.97 3.26 13.63
C SER A 325 24.61 2.25 12.69
N HIS A 326 25.89 2.41 12.44
CA HIS A 326 26.66 1.52 11.57
C HIS A 326 26.82 0.12 12.16
N ASP A 327 26.84 0.01 13.48
CA ASP A 327 26.87 -1.28 14.18
C ASP A 327 25.51 -1.99 14.24
N CYS A 328 24.44 -1.36 13.69
CA CYS A 328 23.08 -1.87 13.67
C CYS A 328 22.46 -2.12 15.05
N LEU A 329 23.00 -1.47 16.09
CA LEU A 329 22.50 -1.62 17.45
C LEU A 329 21.46 -0.58 17.83
N THR A 330 21.43 0.56 17.15
CA THR A 330 20.42 1.60 17.37
C THR A 330 19.43 1.60 16.21
N LEU A 331 18.14 1.55 16.54
CA LEU A 331 17.05 1.44 15.57
C LEU A 331 16.07 2.60 15.72
N LEU A 332 15.55 3.05 14.59
CA LEU A 332 14.37 3.91 14.52
C LEU A 332 13.18 3.03 14.16
N VAL A 333 12.15 3.03 15.00
CA VAL A 333 10.96 2.19 14.80
C VAL A 333 9.74 3.10 14.74
N GLY A 334 8.97 3.00 13.67
CA GLY A 334 7.77 3.78 13.45
C GLY A 334 6.50 2.95 13.58
N SER A 335 5.47 3.55 14.19
CA SER A 335 4.14 2.97 14.30
C SER A 335 3.14 3.73 13.44
N TRP A 336 2.07 3.06 13.00
CA TRP A 336 1.12 3.66 12.05
C TRP A 336 0.34 4.86 12.62
N ASN A 337 0.30 5.03 13.93
CA ASN A 337 -0.35 6.17 14.58
C ASN A 337 0.58 7.37 14.81
N GLY A 338 1.72 7.40 14.10
CA GLY A 338 2.60 8.57 14.06
C GLY A 338 3.63 8.66 15.17
N TYR A 339 3.82 7.60 15.96
CA TYR A 339 4.89 7.57 16.94
C TYR A 339 6.15 6.94 16.35
N VAL A 340 7.29 7.49 16.72
CA VAL A 340 8.59 6.87 16.48
C VAL A 340 9.28 6.59 17.80
N ALA A 341 9.98 5.47 17.86
CA ALA A 341 10.79 5.07 19.02
C ALA A 341 12.24 4.91 18.60
N ILE A 342 13.16 5.36 19.42
CA ILE A 342 14.60 5.10 19.25
C ILE A 342 14.95 4.00 20.24
N ILE A 343 15.49 2.89 19.72
CA ILE A 343 15.76 1.68 20.47
C ILE A 343 17.26 1.40 20.43
N ASP A 344 17.85 1.19 21.59
CA ASP A 344 19.23 0.70 21.70
C ASP A 344 19.17 -0.78 22.12
N ARG A 345 19.61 -1.66 21.23
CA ARG A 345 19.58 -3.11 21.44
C ARG A 345 20.53 -3.59 22.55
N ARG A 346 21.45 -2.74 22.99
CA ARG A 346 22.33 -3.03 24.14
C ARG A 346 21.60 -2.93 25.47
N THR A 347 20.48 -2.21 25.50
CA THR A 347 19.66 -2.05 26.72
C THR A 347 18.75 -3.27 26.87
N PRO A 348 18.75 -3.98 28.01
CA PRO A 348 17.90 -5.14 28.20
C PRO A 348 16.41 -4.79 28.22
N GLY A 349 15.61 -5.68 27.66
CA GLY A 349 14.15 -5.59 27.69
C GLY A 349 13.54 -4.82 26.53
N ASN A 350 12.24 -4.71 26.54
CA ASN A 350 11.45 -4.08 25.49
C ASN A 350 11.27 -2.57 25.69
N SER A 351 12.13 -1.94 26.47
CA SER A 351 12.03 -0.52 26.73
C SER A 351 12.62 0.32 25.60
N SER A 352 11.86 1.29 25.13
CA SER A 352 12.39 2.33 24.25
C SER A 352 13.12 3.38 25.10
N GLU A 353 14.25 3.84 24.64
CA GLU A 353 14.95 4.95 25.32
C GLU A 353 14.14 6.24 25.18
N SER A 354 13.51 6.43 24.02
CA SER A 354 12.74 7.63 23.74
C SER A 354 11.62 7.35 22.75
N ILE A 355 10.44 7.81 23.08
CA ILE A 355 9.26 7.77 22.19
C ILE A 355 8.86 9.21 21.87
N TYR A 356 8.66 9.48 20.60
CA TYR A 356 8.32 10.82 20.10
C TYR A 356 7.03 10.75 19.28
N SER A 357 6.16 11.74 19.48
CA SER A 357 4.95 11.91 18.68
C SER A 357 5.25 12.83 17.49
N LEU A 358 5.14 12.28 16.30
CA LEU A 358 5.19 13.04 15.05
C LEU A 358 3.76 13.44 14.65
N ASP A 359 3.53 13.81 13.41
CA ASP A 359 2.18 14.16 12.95
C ASP A 359 1.23 12.94 13.10
N PRO A 360 0.09 13.11 13.78
CA PRO A 360 -0.84 12.01 14.02
C PRO A 360 -1.58 11.47 12.79
N LYS A 361 -1.30 11.98 11.60
CA LYS A 361 -1.96 11.54 10.35
C LYS A 361 -1.52 10.18 9.83
N GLY A 362 -0.65 9.52 10.56
CA GLY A 362 -0.22 8.16 10.24
C GLY A 362 1.13 8.10 9.53
N LEU A 363 1.92 7.14 9.96
CA LEU A 363 3.27 6.89 9.43
C LEU A 363 3.22 5.69 8.49
N ARG A 364 3.81 5.84 7.30
CA ARG A 364 3.84 4.79 6.26
C ARG A 364 5.21 4.14 6.11
N CYS A 365 6.28 4.92 6.28
CA CYS A 365 7.64 4.46 6.02
C CYS A 365 8.62 5.32 6.83
N VAL A 366 9.73 4.73 7.24
CA VAL A 366 10.87 5.46 7.79
C VAL A 366 12.12 5.12 6.98
N SER A 367 13.02 6.08 6.83
CA SER A 367 14.30 5.90 6.15
C SER A 367 15.35 6.78 6.83
N VAL A 368 16.42 6.18 7.33
CA VAL A 368 17.52 6.91 7.99
C VAL A 368 18.54 7.34 6.93
N HIS A 369 19.05 8.56 7.05
CA HIS A 369 20.06 9.09 6.13
C HIS A 369 21.33 8.23 6.21
N PRO A 370 21.89 7.78 5.08
CA PRO A 370 22.97 6.79 5.12
C PRO A 370 24.26 7.29 5.77
N VAL A 371 24.57 8.58 5.62
CA VAL A 371 25.80 9.19 6.15
C VAL A 371 25.51 9.93 7.47
N GLN A 372 24.57 10.86 7.45
CA GLN A 372 24.19 11.66 8.62
C GLN A 372 23.06 10.96 9.38
N LYS A 373 23.39 9.92 10.13
CA LYS A 373 22.47 9.00 10.79
C LYS A 373 21.46 9.65 11.74
N HIS A 374 21.69 10.91 12.11
CA HIS A 374 20.73 11.66 12.93
C HIS A 374 19.55 12.22 12.13
N TYR A 375 19.64 12.29 10.80
CA TYR A 375 18.52 12.65 9.95
C TYR A 375 17.74 11.40 9.53
N PHE A 376 16.42 11.52 9.54
CA PHE A 376 15.54 10.46 9.04
C PHE A 376 14.31 11.05 8.37
N ALA A 377 13.88 10.41 7.30
CA ALA A 377 12.67 10.76 6.56
C ALA A 377 11.51 9.88 7.03
N VAL A 378 10.34 10.49 7.15
CA VAL A 378 9.09 9.81 7.48
C VAL A 378 8.08 10.12 6.40
N ALA A 379 7.56 9.07 5.76
CA ALA A 379 6.41 9.20 4.87
C ALA A 379 5.14 9.24 5.73
N GLU A 380 4.57 10.42 5.83
CA GLU A 380 3.28 10.65 6.44
C GLU A 380 2.18 10.43 5.39
N SER A 381 0.96 10.86 5.63
CA SER A 381 -0.13 10.61 4.67
C SER A 381 0.16 11.17 3.28
N LYS A 382 0.43 12.47 3.16
CA LYS A 382 0.64 13.16 1.87
C LYS A 382 1.90 14.02 1.83
N THR A 383 2.72 13.94 2.85
CA THR A 383 3.96 14.71 2.98
C THR A 383 5.06 13.79 3.46
N VAL A 384 6.27 13.98 2.97
CA VAL A 384 7.46 13.38 3.57
C VAL A 384 8.12 14.46 4.41
N SER A 385 8.34 14.17 5.68
CA SER A 385 9.01 15.08 6.61
C SER A 385 10.36 14.48 7.00
N ILE A 386 11.40 15.31 6.98
CA ILE A 386 12.74 14.92 7.43
C ILE A 386 12.96 15.55 8.81
N TYR A 387 13.33 14.72 9.76
CA TYR A 387 13.56 15.11 11.16
C TYR A 387 15.01 14.92 11.54
N ASP A 388 15.46 15.72 12.50
CA ASP A 388 16.76 15.56 13.17
C ASP A 388 16.50 14.93 14.54
N SER A 389 17.02 13.73 14.77
CA SER A 389 16.80 12.97 16.02
C SER A 389 17.36 13.71 17.26
N ARG A 390 18.33 14.60 17.07
CA ARG A 390 18.91 15.40 18.17
C ARG A 390 17.99 16.53 18.63
N CYS A 391 17.02 16.91 17.78
CA CYS A 391 16.11 18.04 18.04
C CYS A 391 14.67 17.58 18.34
N LEU A 392 14.44 16.26 18.47
CA LEU A 392 13.12 15.74 18.75
C LEU A 392 12.65 16.10 20.15
N LYS A 393 11.39 16.47 20.27
CA LYS A 393 10.69 16.68 21.54
C LYS A 393 9.62 15.60 21.69
N LYS A 394 9.26 15.27 22.91
CA LYS A 394 8.25 14.25 23.17
C LYS A 394 6.91 14.57 22.50
N THR A 395 6.60 15.86 22.40
CA THR A 395 5.42 16.37 21.72
C THR A 395 5.83 17.49 20.74
N GLU A 396 5.09 17.63 19.66
CA GLU A 396 5.28 18.69 18.67
C GLU A 396 6.69 18.70 18.03
N CYS A 397 7.07 17.58 17.46
CA CYS A 397 8.30 17.49 16.68
C CYS A 397 8.19 18.33 15.40
N GLN A 398 9.20 19.17 15.15
CA GLN A 398 9.27 19.98 13.93
C GLN A 398 10.24 19.33 12.94
N ALA A 399 9.79 19.31 11.71
CA ALA A 399 10.63 18.80 10.64
C ALA A 399 11.68 19.83 10.21
N UNK A 400 12.68 19.14 9.76
CA UNK A 400 13.66 19.81 9.33
C UNK A 400 13.49 20.24 8.09
N SER A 401 13.05 19.47 7.20
CA SER A 401 12.71 19.63 5.79
C SER A 401 11.39 18.94 5.46
N GLN A 402 10.67 19.45 4.45
CA GLN A 402 9.45 18.81 3.97
C GLN A 402 9.45 18.67 2.45
N LEU A 403 8.94 17.54 1.95
CA LEU A 403 8.81 17.21 0.53
C LEU A 403 7.32 17.22 0.18
N HIS A 404 6.93 18.17 -0.67
CA HIS A 404 5.54 18.41 -1.02
C HIS A 404 5.21 18.00 -2.46
N GLY A 405 3.93 17.97 -2.80
CA GLY A 405 3.44 17.72 -4.14
C GLY A 405 2.71 16.40 -4.32
N HIS A 406 2.55 15.63 -3.26
CA HIS A 406 1.79 14.37 -3.29
C HIS A 406 0.31 14.65 -3.09
N SER A 407 -0.53 14.16 -3.99
CA SER A 407 -1.99 14.39 -3.90
C SER A 407 -2.74 13.26 -3.19
N LEU A 408 -2.13 12.07 -3.12
CA LEU A 408 -2.69 10.90 -2.42
C LEU A 408 -1.65 10.34 -1.44
N SER A 409 -1.99 9.22 -0.82
CA SER A 409 -1.14 8.57 0.19
C SER A 409 0.19 8.12 -0.40
N ILE A 410 1.26 8.40 0.34
CA ILE A 410 2.62 7.99 0.00
C ILE A 410 2.83 6.56 0.51
N SER A 411 3.32 5.67 -0.34
CA SER A 411 3.58 4.27 0.05
C SER A 411 5.01 4.08 0.58
N SER A 412 5.99 4.83 0.06
CA SER A 412 7.37 4.73 0.50
C SER A 412 8.15 6.03 0.26
N ALA A 413 9.20 6.24 1.04
CA ALA A 413 10.13 7.34 0.90
C ALA A 413 11.52 6.87 1.38
N TYR A 414 12.51 6.86 0.50
CA TYR A 414 13.84 6.34 0.79
C TYR A 414 14.93 7.32 0.38
N PHE A 415 15.87 7.59 1.27
CA PHE A 415 17.10 8.28 0.93
C PHE A 415 17.92 7.46 -0.08
N SER A 416 18.65 8.12 -0.97
CA SER A 416 19.62 7.45 -1.83
C SER A 416 20.68 6.77 -0.94
N PRO A 417 21.11 5.55 -1.28
CA PRO A 417 21.73 4.64 -0.30
C PRO A 417 23.15 5.00 0.12
N ASN A 418 23.90 5.75 -0.70
CA ASN A 418 25.29 6.06 -0.40
C ASN A 418 25.48 7.48 0.14
N THR A 419 24.89 8.48 -0.49
CA THR A 419 25.07 9.90 -0.15
C THR A 419 23.90 10.49 0.65
N GLY A 420 22.67 10.00 0.45
CA GLY A 420 21.47 10.60 1.02
C GLY A 420 21.06 11.91 0.33
N ASN A 421 21.67 12.24 -0.80
CA ASN A 421 21.43 13.50 -1.50
C ASN A 421 20.08 13.54 -2.22
N ARG A 422 19.41 12.42 -2.32
CA ARG A 422 18.08 12.29 -2.96
C ARG A 422 17.12 11.56 -2.05
N VAL A 423 15.82 11.89 -2.16
CA VAL A 423 14.73 11.07 -1.60
C VAL A 423 13.81 10.66 -2.72
N LEU A 424 13.60 9.35 -2.83
CA LEU A 424 12.71 8.69 -3.79
C LEU A 424 11.38 8.41 -3.10
N THR A 425 10.28 8.90 -3.66
CA THR A 425 8.94 8.64 -3.11
C THR A 425 8.05 7.91 -4.10
N SER A 426 7.24 7.02 -3.58
CA SER A 426 6.17 6.33 -4.32
C SER A 426 4.83 6.76 -3.75
N CYS A 427 3.90 7.14 -4.62
CA CYS A 427 2.61 7.69 -4.19
C CYS A 427 1.47 7.07 -4.98
N LEU A 428 0.32 6.89 -4.33
CA LEU A 428 -0.89 6.32 -4.95
C LEU A 428 -1.53 7.26 -5.99
N ASP A 429 -0.97 8.45 -6.19
CA ASP A 429 -1.37 9.37 -7.26
C ASP A 429 -0.76 9.02 -8.62
N ASP A 430 -0.23 7.81 -8.75
CA ASP A 430 0.41 7.27 -9.97
C ASP A 430 1.65 8.06 -10.37
N HIS A 431 2.41 8.54 -9.37
CA HIS A 431 3.68 9.22 -9.63
C HIS A 431 4.77 8.76 -8.66
N ILE A 432 5.95 8.60 -9.21
CA ILE A 432 7.21 8.46 -8.47
C ILE A 432 7.91 9.81 -8.55
N ARG A 433 8.43 10.29 -7.42
CA ARG A 433 9.10 11.60 -7.34
C ARG A 433 10.48 11.46 -6.72
N ILE A 434 11.39 12.31 -7.18
CA ILE A 434 12.75 12.40 -6.63
C ILE A 434 12.99 13.85 -6.21
N TYR A 435 13.41 14.03 -4.98
CA TYR A 435 13.68 15.33 -4.37
C TYR A 435 15.17 15.47 -4.08
N ASP A 436 15.68 16.70 -4.16
CA ASP A 436 17.05 17.03 -3.78
C ASP A 436 17.09 17.31 -2.28
N THR A 437 17.84 16.48 -1.56
CA THR A 437 18.04 16.63 -0.11
C THR A 437 19.50 16.94 0.25
N SER A 438 20.33 17.26 -0.73
CA SER A 438 21.75 17.54 -0.52
C SER A 438 22.00 18.73 0.41
N ALA A 439 21.15 19.76 0.33
CA ALA A 439 21.30 20.99 1.13
C ALA A 439 20.39 21.02 2.38
N MET A 440 19.53 20.03 2.58
CA MET A 440 18.58 19.93 3.72
C MET A 440 17.85 21.25 4.00
N THR A 441 17.36 21.89 2.94
CA THR A 441 16.58 23.13 3.05
C THR A 441 15.18 22.85 3.61
N THR A 442 14.52 23.87 4.14
CA THR A 442 13.16 23.76 4.72
C THR A 442 12.17 23.08 3.78
N GLN A 443 12.30 23.35 2.47
CA GLN A 443 11.55 22.64 1.43
C GLN A 443 12.55 22.09 0.41
N SER A 444 12.65 20.79 0.34
CA SER A 444 13.51 20.14 -0.64
C SER A 444 12.88 20.24 -2.04
N PRO A 445 13.64 20.71 -3.04
CA PRO A 445 13.09 20.87 -4.39
C PRO A 445 12.82 19.54 -5.07
N LEU A 446 11.72 19.48 -5.82
CA LEU A 446 11.39 18.35 -6.68
C LEU A 446 12.26 18.39 -7.93
N LEU A 447 13.03 17.34 -8.17
CA LEU A 447 13.89 17.22 -9.37
C LEU A 447 13.19 16.48 -10.50
N THR A 448 12.52 15.36 -10.19
CA THR A 448 11.97 14.46 -11.20
C THR A 448 10.62 13.95 -10.77
N LYS A 449 9.68 13.87 -11.72
CA LYS A 449 8.36 13.32 -11.52
C LYS A 449 8.06 12.37 -12.69
N ILE A 450 7.81 11.10 -12.39
CA ILE A 450 7.58 10.04 -13.37
C ILE A 450 6.16 9.51 -13.17
N ARG A 451 5.39 9.43 -14.24
CA ARG A 451 4.09 8.75 -14.17
C ARG A 451 4.30 7.23 -14.18
N HIS A 452 3.78 6.57 -13.17
CA HIS A 452 3.85 5.10 -13.02
C HIS A 452 2.61 4.63 -12.28
N ILE A 453 1.87 3.70 -12.87
CA ILE A 453 0.61 3.25 -12.27
C ILE A 453 0.90 2.50 -10.97
N MET A 454 0.45 3.06 -9.87
CA MET A 454 0.75 2.57 -8.53
C MET A 454 -0.46 1.85 -7.93
N HIS A 455 -0.21 1.05 -6.93
CA HIS A 455 -1.22 0.48 -6.03
C HIS A 455 -0.60 0.29 -4.64
N THR A 456 -1.44 -0.02 -3.67
CA THR A 456 -0.99 -0.30 -2.32
C THR A 456 0.03 -1.46 -2.34
N GLY A 457 1.12 -1.27 -1.66
CA GLY A 457 2.21 -2.25 -1.58
C GLY A 457 3.29 -2.12 -2.66
N LEU A 458 3.03 -1.38 -3.76
CA LEU A 458 4.05 -1.15 -4.77
C LEU A 458 4.95 0.00 -4.33
N SER A 459 6.25 -0.22 -4.29
CA SER A 459 7.23 0.80 -3.92
C SER A 459 8.47 0.76 -4.80
N ALA A 460 9.00 1.94 -5.08
CA ALA A 460 10.27 2.10 -5.79
C ALA A 460 11.42 2.05 -4.79
N VAL A 461 12.52 1.39 -5.16
CA VAL A 461 13.66 1.12 -4.26
C VAL A 461 14.96 1.41 -5.02
N TRP A 462 15.87 2.13 -4.38
CA TRP A 462 17.20 2.43 -4.94
C TRP A 462 18.06 1.17 -5.09
N ASP A 463 18.96 1.18 -6.08
CA ASP A 463 20.02 0.17 -6.18
C ASP A 463 21.25 0.66 -5.38
N PRO A 464 21.68 -0.07 -4.35
CA PRO A 464 22.86 0.34 -3.59
C PRO A 464 24.17 0.31 -4.39
N LYS A 465 24.20 -0.38 -5.53
CA LYS A 465 25.37 -0.44 -6.42
C LYS A 465 25.45 0.72 -7.41
N GLN A 466 24.31 1.37 -7.66
CA GLN A 466 24.21 2.52 -8.56
C GLN A 466 23.11 3.44 -8.04
N GLU A 467 23.48 4.36 -7.14
CA GLU A 467 22.50 5.16 -6.39
C GLU A 467 21.70 6.16 -7.24
N GLU A 468 22.07 6.36 -8.50
CA GLU A 468 21.28 7.18 -9.43
C GLU A 468 20.13 6.39 -10.06
N CYS A 469 20.03 5.09 -9.78
CA CYS A 469 19.00 4.22 -10.37
C CYS A 469 18.15 3.56 -9.32
N PHE A 470 16.87 3.30 -9.68
CA PHE A 470 15.91 2.65 -8.80
C PHE A 470 15.04 1.68 -9.61
N VAL A 471 14.45 0.73 -8.89
CA VAL A 471 13.62 -0.32 -9.49
C VAL A 471 12.19 -0.20 -8.96
N VAL A 472 11.23 -0.54 -9.81
CA VAL A 472 9.81 -0.63 -9.44
C VAL A 472 9.12 -1.69 -10.31
N GLY A 473 8.21 -2.46 -9.72
CA GLY A 473 7.37 -3.39 -10.46
C GLY A 473 6.30 -2.65 -11.25
N SER A 474 5.78 -3.28 -12.31
CA SER A 474 4.74 -2.69 -13.15
C SER A 474 3.43 -3.48 -13.06
N LYS A 475 2.34 -2.74 -12.92
CA LYS A 475 0.98 -3.28 -12.96
C LYS A 475 0.49 -3.52 -14.39
N LEU A 476 1.11 -2.88 -15.37
CA LEU A 476 0.73 -3.00 -16.79
C LEU A 476 1.06 -4.38 -17.36
N ARG A 477 0.36 -4.76 -18.41
CA ARG A 477 0.65 -5.99 -19.17
C ARG A 477 1.34 -5.62 -20.48
N PRO A 478 2.36 -6.37 -20.89
CA PRO A 478 2.96 -7.53 -20.21
C PRO A 478 3.65 -7.12 -18.90
N ARG A 479 3.68 -8.04 -17.92
CA ARG A 479 4.27 -7.77 -16.61
C ARG A 479 5.77 -7.51 -16.77
N THR A 480 6.25 -6.46 -16.10
CA THR A 480 7.67 -6.07 -16.15
C THR A 480 8.11 -5.59 -14.78
N VAL A 481 9.41 -5.59 -14.58
CA VAL A 481 10.09 -4.87 -13.50
C VAL A 481 11.03 -3.88 -14.16
N GLN A 482 10.91 -2.61 -13.80
CA GLN A 482 11.55 -1.53 -14.55
C GLN A 482 12.59 -0.81 -13.68
N VAL A 483 13.75 -0.55 -14.27
CA VAL A 483 14.84 0.22 -13.65
C VAL A 483 14.91 1.57 -14.34
N PHE A 484 14.80 2.64 -13.55
CA PHE A 484 14.87 4.01 -14.01
C PHE A 484 16.09 4.72 -13.43
N HIS A 485 16.63 5.65 -14.18
CA HIS A 485 17.62 6.63 -13.70
C HIS A 485 16.90 7.80 -13.00
N GLU A 486 17.56 8.50 -12.10
CA GLU A 486 16.98 9.64 -11.36
C GLU A 486 16.48 10.77 -12.29
N SER A 487 16.95 10.82 -13.54
CA SER A 487 16.47 11.77 -14.57
C SER A 487 15.06 11.39 -15.10
N GLY A 488 14.55 10.22 -14.75
CA GLY A 488 13.28 9.70 -15.24
C GLY A 488 13.39 8.79 -16.46
N ARG A 489 14.60 8.58 -16.98
CA ARG A 489 14.80 7.71 -18.14
C ARG A 489 14.78 6.24 -17.73
N LEU A 490 14.02 5.44 -18.50
CA LEU A 490 14.02 3.98 -18.37
C LEU A 490 15.37 3.43 -18.81
N GLN A 491 16.04 2.68 -17.94
CA GLN A 491 17.34 2.06 -18.24
C GLN A 491 17.19 0.62 -18.70
N HIS A 492 16.29 -0.12 -18.06
CA HIS A 492 16.08 -1.53 -18.36
C HIS A 492 14.68 -1.95 -17.93
N SER A 493 14.10 -2.89 -18.67
CA SER A 493 12.82 -3.49 -18.35
C SER A 493 12.98 -5.01 -18.35
N PHE A 494 12.94 -5.61 -17.17
CA PHE A 494 12.95 -7.06 -17.02
C PHE A 494 11.60 -7.61 -17.47
N ARG A 495 11.61 -8.56 -18.37
CA ARG A 495 10.43 -9.23 -18.88
C ARG A 495 10.73 -10.72 -19.05
N ASP A 496 9.75 -11.54 -18.71
CA ASP A 496 9.80 -12.98 -18.95
C ASP A 496 8.36 -13.46 -19.10
N ASP A 497 8.04 -14.00 -20.26
CA ASP A 497 6.66 -14.39 -20.58
C ASP A 497 6.25 -15.69 -19.89
N ASP A 498 7.21 -16.53 -19.48
CA ASP A 498 6.96 -17.82 -18.82
C ASP A 498 6.85 -17.68 -17.30
N TYR A 499 7.72 -16.88 -16.69
CA TYR A 499 7.86 -16.87 -15.24
C TYR A 499 7.41 -15.54 -14.59
N LEU A 500 7.36 -14.43 -15.33
CA LEU A 500 6.92 -13.13 -14.81
C LEU A 500 5.46 -12.86 -15.22
N THR A 501 4.54 -13.57 -14.59
CA THR A 501 3.12 -13.52 -14.95
C THR A 501 2.29 -12.64 -14.00
N THR A 502 2.87 -12.21 -12.87
CA THR A 502 2.19 -11.43 -11.84
C THR A 502 2.93 -10.12 -11.54
N VAL A 503 2.28 -9.23 -10.79
CA VAL A 503 2.91 -7.99 -10.32
C VAL A 503 3.90 -8.33 -9.21
N LEU A 504 5.14 -7.87 -9.34
CA LEU A 504 6.13 -7.95 -8.27
C LEU A 504 6.09 -6.61 -7.50
N SER A 505 5.35 -6.59 -6.40
CA SER A 505 5.10 -5.37 -5.64
C SER A 505 6.23 -5.01 -4.69
N VAL A 506 6.93 -6.02 -4.17
CA VAL A 506 8.09 -5.83 -3.29
C VAL A 506 9.34 -6.20 -4.09
N THR A 507 10.31 -5.31 -4.13
CA THR A 507 11.58 -5.52 -4.83
C THR A 507 12.75 -5.16 -3.93
N ALA A 508 13.88 -5.81 -4.15
CA ALA A 508 15.13 -5.53 -3.42
C ALA A 508 16.33 -5.90 -4.29
N PHE A 509 17.31 -5.01 -4.33
CA PHE A 509 18.60 -5.32 -4.97
C PHE A 509 19.55 -5.92 -3.93
N HIS A 510 20.39 -6.85 -4.40
CA HIS A 510 21.53 -7.32 -3.61
C HIS A 510 22.55 -6.18 -3.47
N PRO A 511 23.13 -6.01 -2.28
CA PRO A 511 24.05 -4.87 -2.08
C PRO A 511 25.33 -4.92 -2.92
N THR A 512 25.82 -6.10 -3.31
CA THR A 512 27.10 -6.25 -4.01
C THR A 512 27.01 -7.11 -5.28
N ARG A 513 26.05 -8.02 -5.39
CA ARG A 513 25.93 -8.93 -6.53
C ARG A 513 24.93 -8.42 -7.55
N ASN A 514 25.06 -8.88 -8.79
CA ASN A 514 24.09 -8.63 -9.86
C ASN A 514 22.85 -9.50 -9.63
N ALA A 515 22.04 -9.13 -8.64
CA ALA A 515 20.84 -9.87 -8.27
C ALA A 515 19.74 -8.90 -7.85
N LEU A 516 18.53 -9.18 -8.32
CA LEU A 516 17.32 -8.44 -8.00
C LEU A 516 16.24 -9.43 -7.57
N LEU A 517 15.62 -9.17 -6.45
CA LEU A 517 14.55 -9.97 -5.90
C LEU A 517 13.22 -9.27 -6.13
N GLY A 518 12.22 -10.03 -6.58
CA GLY A 518 10.84 -9.55 -6.67
C GLY A 518 9.90 -10.51 -5.95
N ALA A 519 8.88 -9.96 -5.29
CA ALA A 519 7.93 -10.74 -4.51
C ALA A 519 6.50 -10.42 -4.91
N ASN A 520 5.65 -11.44 -4.89
CA ASN A 520 4.27 -11.31 -5.35
C ASN A 520 3.24 -11.72 -4.30
N GLY A 521 1.98 -11.57 -4.66
CA GLY A 521 0.84 -11.87 -3.81
C GLY A 521 0.60 -13.35 -3.53
N SER A 522 1.25 -14.25 -4.26
CA SER A 522 1.07 -15.69 -4.09
C SER A 522 2.14 -16.35 -3.21
N GLY A 523 3.03 -15.56 -2.61
CA GLY A 523 4.09 -16.06 -1.73
C GLY A 523 5.36 -16.51 -2.47
N ARG A 524 5.49 -16.14 -3.74
CA ARG A 524 6.66 -16.49 -4.56
C ARG A 524 7.68 -15.36 -4.60
N LEU A 525 8.95 -15.75 -4.49
CA LEU A 525 10.09 -14.90 -4.81
C LEU A 525 10.57 -15.18 -6.22
N HIS A 526 10.91 -14.12 -6.93
CA HIS A 526 11.44 -14.15 -8.29
C HIS A 526 12.85 -13.55 -8.24
N LEU A 527 13.84 -14.36 -8.55
CA LEU A 527 15.25 -13.97 -8.49
C LEU A 527 15.78 -13.74 -9.89
N PHE A 528 16.09 -12.49 -10.22
CA PHE A 528 16.79 -12.12 -11.44
C PHE A 528 18.28 -12.07 -11.11
N SER A 529 19.09 -12.89 -11.75
CA SER A 529 20.54 -12.90 -11.53
C SER A 529 21.28 -13.28 -12.81
N ASP A 530 22.59 -12.94 -12.87
CA ASP A 530 23.49 -13.31 -13.96
C ASP A 530 23.92 -14.78 -13.89
#